data_7371d71989d912d95f973baf2862b955
#
_entry.id   7371d71989d912d95f973baf2862b955
#
_cell.length_a   1.000
_cell.length_b   1.000
_cell.length_c   1.000
_cell.angle_alpha   90.00
_cell.angle_beta   90.00
_cell.angle_gamma   90.00
#
_symmetry.space_group_name_H-M   'P 1'
#
loop_
_entity.id
_entity.type
_entity.pdbx_description
1 polymer ?
#
loop_
_entity_poly.entity_id
_entity_poly.type
_entity_poly.pdbx_seq_one_letter_code
_entity_poly.pdbx_strand_id
1 'polypeptide(L)'
;MKQGIYPKIIRGQIMYKFILSTDSTCDLYADFVKENDIRFVSLNFVFEENGQFTEGVDAFTDYSQYVDFYNRLRGGAFSRTSMLNYESHYNHFLKLAKEGAKDVLHFTISSGLSPTVTVAQKAAADIKKDYPDFNLLAVDSLSATIGQGALVRAALRLRNEGKTVQEAYDYVNDLRFHIQYDIIANDLFYLKRGGRVSTIAAVAGSLLQVKPVLTFNNEGKLVVVDKCRGMKKAFAGALAKMEKYPPVEENRLIWIVHTDAEKEANDLAAMITERWGFQPDVTIMGPVIGSHVGPGAVAVIWKSAEVRTE
;
A
#
# COMPACT_ATOMS: atom_id res chain seq x y z
N MET A 1 -7.43 -34.58 12.33
CA MET A 1 -8.02 -33.50 13.14
C MET A 1 -6.93 -32.46 13.37
N LYS A 2 -6.94 -31.34 12.60
CA LYS A 2 -6.05 -30.21 12.84
C LYS A 2 -6.65 -29.41 13.99
N GLN A 3 -6.00 -29.41 15.15
CA GLN A 3 -6.37 -28.50 16.24
C GLN A 3 -6.17 -27.06 15.73
N GLY A 4 -7.27 -26.35 15.54
CA GLY A 4 -7.23 -24.91 15.25
C GLY A 4 -6.60 -24.21 16.44
N ILE A 5 -5.44 -23.60 16.21
CA ILE A 5 -4.77 -22.74 17.21
C ILE A 5 -5.55 -21.42 17.21
N TYR A 6 -6.59 -21.35 18.02
CA TYR A 6 -7.27 -20.07 18.29
C TYR A 6 -6.42 -19.20 19.21
N PRO A 7 -6.41 -17.86 19.03
CA PRO A 7 -5.71 -16.96 19.95
C PRO A 7 -6.19 -17.21 21.39
N LYS A 8 -5.26 -17.13 22.35
CA LYS A 8 -5.60 -17.30 23.77
C LYS A 8 -6.55 -16.19 24.21
N ILE A 9 -7.70 -16.55 24.71
CA ILE A 9 -8.63 -15.61 25.35
C ILE A 9 -8.33 -15.63 26.86
N ILE A 10 -7.84 -14.49 27.40
CA ILE A 10 -7.64 -14.29 28.82
C ILE A 10 -8.53 -13.13 29.26
N ARG A 11 -9.44 -13.37 30.22
CA ARG A 11 -10.42 -12.40 30.74
C ARG A 11 -11.30 -11.77 29.64
N GLY A 12 -11.66 -12.52 28.60
CA GLY A 12 -12.50 -12.05 27.49
C GLY A 12 -11.77 -11.22 26.44
N GLN A 13 -10.43 -11.07 26.54
CA GLN A 13 -9.62 -10.41 25.54
C GLN A 13 -8.80 -11.43 24.75
N ILE A 14 -8.77 -11.24 23.42
CA ILE A 14 -7.92 -12.02 22.52
C ILE A 14 -6.48 -11.54 22.72
N MET A 15 -5.59 -12.41 23.16
CA MET A 15 -4.17 -12.12 23.25
C MET A 15 -3.45 -12.63 22.01
N TYR A 16 -3.05 -11.71 21.17
CA TYR A 16 -2.17 -12.01 20.04
C TYR A 16 -0.71 -12.11 20.49
N LYS A 17 0.11 -12.90 19.78
CA LYS A 17 1.54 -13.02 20.08
C LYS A 17 2.33 -11.76 19.70
N PHE A 18 1.81 -10.95 18.78
CA PHE A 18 2.41 -9.68 18.40
C PHE A 18 1.35 -8.69 17.95
N ILE A 19 1.70 -7.42 17.98
CA ILE A 19 0.87 -6.32 17.49
C ILE A 19 1.22 -6.04 16.03
N LEU A 20 0.19 -5.87 15.19
CA LEU A 20 0.33 -5.34 13.84
C LEU A 20 0.26 -3.82 13.86
N SER A 21 1.17 -3.19 13.14
CA SER A 21 1.21 -1.75 12.95
C SER A 21 1.54 -1.41 11.49
N THR A 22 1.00 -0.34 10.97
CA THR A 22 1.28 0.13 9.60
C THR A 22 1.15 1.65 9.50
N ASP A 23 1.81 2.22 8.51
CA ASP A 23 1.52 3.58 8.10
C ASP A 23 0.30 3.64 7.15
N SER A 24 -0.21 4.85 6.88
CA SER A 24 -1.44 5.05 6.09
C SER A 24 -1.31 4.70 4.61
N THR A 25 -0.09 4.60 4.08
CA THR A 25 0.12 4.31 2.65
C THR A 25 -0.25 2.88 2.25
N CYS A 26 -0.76 2.06 3.17
CA CYS A 26 -1.26 0.71 2.91
C CYS A 26 -2.67 0.70 2.28
N ASP A 27 -3.37 1.82 2.27
CA ASP A 27 -4.74 2.00 1.73
C ASP A 27 -5.75 0.95 2.20
N LEU A 28 -5.59 0.47 3.43
CA LEU A 28 -6.58 -0.38 4.09
C LEU A 28 -7.70 0.51 4.66
N TYR A 29 -8.95 0.12 4.44
CA TYR A 29 -10.09 0.85 4.98
C TYR A 29 -10.05 0.94 6.51
N ALA A 30 -10.48 2.09 7.04
CA ALA A 30 -10.48 2.38 8.47
C ALA A 30 -11.21 1.32 9.31
N ASP A 31 -12.36 0.83 8.84
CA ASP A 31 -13.11 -0.22 9.51
C ASP A 31 -12.32 -1.52 9.58
N PHE A 32 -11.67 -1.93 8.48
CA PHE A 32 -10.82 -3.12 8.46
C PHE A 32 -9.66 -3.00 9.47
N VAL A 33 -9.00 -1.84 9.51
CA VAL A 33 -7.92 -1.55 10.45
C VAL A 33 -8.41 -1.66 11.91
N LYS A 34 -9.56 -1.07 12.20
CA LYS A 34 -10.18 -1.07 13.53
C LYS A 34 -10.65 -2.46 13.96
N GLU A 35 -11.38 -3.16 13.10
CA GLU A 35 -11.93 -4.50 13.40
C GLU A 35 -10.84 -5.55 13.66
N ASN A 36 -9.67 -5.38 13.04
CA ASN A 36 -8.56 -6.30 13.16
C ASN A 36 -7.47 -5.84 14.15
N ASP A 37 -7.74 -4.82 14.98
CA ASP A 37 -6.77 -4.27 15.95
C ASP A 37 -5.37 -4.04 15.33
N ILE A 38 -5.35 -3.35 14.19
CA ILE A 38 -4.13 -2.92 13.53
C ILE A 38 -3.80 -1.51 14.00
N ARG A 39 -2.61 -1.29 14.52
CA ARG A 39 -2.17 0.04 14.94
C ARG A 39 -1.76 0.85 13.73
N PHE A 40 -2.20 2.08 13.69
CA PHE A 40 -2.14 2.91 12.49
C PHE A 40 -1.48 4.25 12.78
N VAL A 41 -0.57 4.68 11.91
CA VAL A 41 0.04 6.01 11.95
C VAL A 41 -0.13 6.68 10.59
N SER A 42 -0.76 7.86 10.58
CA SER A 42 -1.12 8.56 9.35
C SER A 42 -0.01 9.50 8.88
N LEU A 43 0.23 9.52 7.57
CA LEU A 43 1.00 10.55 6.91
C LEU A 43 0.14 11.80 6.71
N ASN A 44 0.80 12.93 6.43
CA ASN A 44 0.16 14.19 6.12
C ASN A 44 0.37 14.57 4.65
N PHE A 45 -0.58 15.34 4.14
CA PHE A 45 -0.47 16.01 2.86
C PHE A 45 -0.85 17.49 3.00
N VAL A 46 -0.43 18.30 2.05
CA VAL A 46 -0.74 19.72 1.99
C VAL A 46 -1.24 20.06 0.60
N PHE A 47 -2.42 20.63 0.50
CA PHE A 47 -2.88 21.25 -0.73
C PHE A 47 -2.35 22.67 -0.85
N GLU A 48 -1.95 23.02 -2.07
CA GLU A 48 -1.65 24.38 -2.51
C GLU A 48 -2.67 24.78 -3.58
N GLU A 49 -3.54 25.74 -3.27
CA GLU A 49 -4.57 26.27 -4.16
C GLU A 49 -4.60 27.78 -4.08
N ASN A 50 -4.47 28.48 -5.20
CA ASN A 50 -4.54 29.95 -5.27
C ASN A 50 -3.60 30.65 -4.26
N GLY A 51 -2.42 30.05 -4.00
CA GLY A 51 -1.45 30.58 -3.03
C GLY A 51 -1.82 30.31 -1.56
N GLN A 52 -2.89 29.57 -1.29
CA GLN A 52 -3.28 29.13 0.06
C GLN A 52 -2.84 27.66 0.27
N PHE A 53 -2.44 27.37 1.51
CA PHE A 53 -2.05 26.04 1.95
C PHE A 53 -3.07 25.45 2.91
N THR A 54 -3.52 24.23 2.64
CA THR A 54 -4.44 23.49 3.53
C THR A 54 -3.82 22.15 3.87
N GLU A 55 -3.58 21.93 5.16
CA GLU A 55 -3.08 20.64 5.66
C GLU A 55 -4.20 19.60 5.73
N GLY A 56 -3.86 18.36 5.43
CA GLY A 56 -4.73 17.21 5.57
C GLY A 56 -3.96 16.00 6.12
N VAL A 57 -4.71 15.08 6.69
CA VAL A 57 -4.20 13.82 7.25
C VAL A 57 -4.76 12.67 6.43
N ASP A 58 -3.91 11.70 6.11
CA ASP A 58 -4.30 10.46 5.43
C ASP A 58 -4.98 9.51 6.42
N ALA A 59 -6.22 9.84 6.75
CA ALA A 59 -7.08 9.12 7.68
C ALA A 59 -8.55 9.22 7.26
N PHE A 60 -8.82 9.08 5.97
CA PHE A 60 -10.18 9.16 5.43
C PHE A 60 -11.01 7.95 5.88
N THR A 61 -12.24 8.24 6.31
CA THR A 61 -13.19 7.23 6.79
C THR A 61 -14.46 7.17 5.92
N ASP A 62 -14.67 8.19 5.09
CA ASP A 62 -15.82 8.30 4.21
C ASP A 62 -15.37 8.39 2.75
N TYR A 63 -16.08 7.70 1.85
CA TYR A 63 -15.76 7.68 0.43
C TYR A 63 -15.81 9.08 -0.21
N SER A 64 -16.70 9.94 0.26
CA SER A 64 -16.79 11.33 -0.22
C SER A 64 -15.51 12.13 -0.04
N GLN A 65 -14.74 11.86 1.02
CA GLN A 65 -13.46 12.54 1.29
C GLN A 65 -12.42 12.23 0.19
N TYR A 66 -12.41 10.98 -0.31
CA TYR A 66 -11.56 10.60 -1.45
C TYR A 66 -12.01 11.31 -2.73
N VAL A 67 -13.31 11.33 -3.01
CA VAL A 67 -13.88 12.02 -4.18
C VAL A 67 -13.53 13.51 -4.15
N ASP A 68 -13.70 14.18 -3.02
CA ASP A 68 -13.36 15.59 -2.83
C ASP A 68 -11.86 15.84 -3.04
N PHE A 69 -11.01 14.97 -2.50
CA PHE A 69 -9.56 15.05 -2.70
C PHE A 69 -9.20 15.01 -4.19
N TYR A 70 -9.73 14.04 -4.95
CA TYR A 70 -9.41 13.91 -6.37
C TYR A 70 -10.07 15.02 -7.22
N ASN A 71 -11.23 15.53 -6.84
CA ASN A 71 -11.86 16.68 -7.49
C ASN A 71 -11.01 17.95 -7.34
N ARG A 72 -10.42 18.20 -6.17
CA ARG A 72 -9.48 19.30 -5.98
C ARG A 72 -8.26 19.17 -6.90
N LEU A 73 -7.68 17.96 -7.03
CA LEU A 73 -6.59 17.73 -7.97
C LEU A 73 -6.99 18.00 -9.42
N ARG A 74 -8.21 17.58 -9.86
CA ARG A 74 -8.75 17.89 -11.20
C ARG A 74 -8.97 19.38 -11.40
N GLY A 75 -9.35 20.08 -10.35
CA GLY A 75 -9.53 21.53 -10.33
C GLY A 75 -8.20 22.33 -10.40
N GLY A 76 -7.05 21.62 -10.41
CA GLY A 76 -5.74 22.22 -10.52
C GLY A 76 -5.02 22.44 -9.18
N ALA A 77 -5.60 22.01 -8.07
CA ALA A 77 -4.90 22.02 -6.80
C ALA A 77 -3.63 21.18 -6.87
N PHE A 78 -2.61 21.63 -6.16
CA PHE A 78 -1.38 20.88 -6.00
C PHE A 78 -1.30 20.24 -4.62
N SER A 79 -1.13 18.92 -4.56
CA SER A 79 -0.89 18.22 -3.29
C SER A 79 0.56 17.79 -3.16
N ARG A 80 1.11 18.02 -1.96
CA ARG A 80 2.45 17.57 -1.55
C ARG A 80 2.30 16.70 -0.31
N THR A 81 3.19 15.74 -0.17
CA THR A 81 3.23 14.84 0.99
C THR A 81 4.55 14.98 1.73
N SER A 82 4.51 14.72 3.02
CA SER A 82 5.70 14.56 3.86
C SER A 82 5.79 13.12 4.35
N MET A 83 7.01 12.58 4.43
CA MET A 83 7.22 11.29 5.08
C MET A 83 6.90 11.41 6.58
N LEU A 84 6.59 10.27 7.22
CA LEU A 84 6.57 10.21 8.69
C LEU A 84 7.96 10.52 9.23
N ASN A 85 8.05 11.56 10.04
CA ASN A 85 9.30 11.96 10.66
C ASN A 85 9.62 11.07 11.88
N TYR A 86 10.79 11.31 12.46
CA TYR A 86 11.24 10.56 13.63
C TYR A 86 10.28 10.70 14.82
N GLU A 87 9.79 11.90 15.08
CA GLU A 87 8.92 12.17 16.22
C GLU A 87 7.58 11.44 16.09
N SER A 88 6.99 11.39 14.90
CA SER A 88 5.76 10.65 14.63
C SER A 88 5.91 9.15 14.92
N HIS A 89 6.99 8.53 14.42
CA HIS A 89 7.28 7.13 14.71
C HIS A 89 7.57 6.90 16.19
N TYR A 90 8.40 7.75 16.79
CA TYR A 90 8.78 7.64 18.19
C TYR A 90 7.55 7.70 19.10
N ASN A 91 6.67 8.68 18.90
CA ASN A 91 5.45 8.82 19.70
C ASN A 91 4.49 7.65 19.50
N HIS A 92 4.35 7.17 18.27
CA HIS A 92 3.54 5.98 17.96
C HIS A 92 4.08 4.73 18.69
N PHE A 93 5.37 4.46 18.60
CA PHE A 93 5.98 3.29 19.21
C PHE A 93 6.07 3.41 20.74
N LEU A 94 6.33 4.61 21.27
CA LEU A 94 6.30 4.87 22.71
C LEU A 94 4.92 4.57 23.31
N LYS A 95 3.85 4.94 22.59
CA LYS A 95 2.49 4.59 23.01
C LYS A 95 2.30 3.07 23.10
N LEU A 96 2.75 2.32 22.08
CA LEU A 96 2.67 0.85 22.09
C LEU A 96 3.49 0.24 23.23
N ALA A 97 4.70 0.71 23.46
CA ALA A 97 5.55 0.25 24.55
C ALA A 97 4.92 0.52 25.93
N LYS A 98 4.33 1.72 26.14
CA LYS A 98 3.59 2.07 27.37
C LYS A 98 2.34 1.24 27.57
N GLU A 99 1.68 0.80 26.50
CA GLU A 99 0.54 -0.14 26.54
C GLU A 99 0.98 -1.59 26.84
N GLY A 100 2.29 -1.85 26.98
CA GLY A 100 2.83 -3.17 27.31
C GLY A 100 3.07 -4.07 26.11
N ALA A 101 3.10 -3.52 24.89
CA ALA A 101 3.47 -4.26 23.70
C ALA A 101 4.90 -4.79 23.82
N LYS A 102 5.10 -6.10 23.58
CA LYS A 102 6.41 -6.73 23.52
C LYS A 102 6.89 -6.87 22.09
N ASP A 103 6.14 -7.59 21.27
CA ASP A 103 6.45 -7.84 19.86
C ASP A 103 5.55 -7.01 18.97
N VAL A 104 6.11 -6.27 18.04
CA VAL A 104 5.41 -5.42 17.07
C VAL A 104 5.97 -5.68 15.67
N LEU A 105 5.09 -5.90 14.70
CA LEU A 105 5.41 -5.93 13.28
C LEU A 105 4.85 -4.68 12.62
N HIS A 106 5.73 -3.76 12.20
CA HIS A 106 5.36 -2.46 11.64
C HIS A 106 5.68 -2.39 10.15
N PHE A 107 4.70 -2.05 9.34
CA PHE A 107 4.82 -1.93 7.88
C PHE A 107 4.97 -0.48 7.46
N THR A 108 5.87 -0.24 6.52
CA THR A 108 6.10 1.07 5.93
C THR A 108 6.04 1.00 4.41
N ILE A 109 5.77 2.14 3.79
CA ILE A 109 5.93 2.33 2.35
C ILE A 109 7.33 1.92 1.91
N SER A 110 7.47 1.52 0.64
CA SER A 110 8.74 1.16 0.00
C SER A 110 9.86 2.16 0.26
N SER A 111 11.03 1.65 0.62
CA SER A 111 12.27 2.42 0.70
C SER A 111 12.70 3.03 -0.64
N GLY A 112 12.27 2.44 -1.75
CA GLY A 112 12.46 3.00 -3.10
C GLY A 112 11.66 4.27 -3.38
N LEU A 113 10.65 4.60 -2.53
CA LEU A 113 9.80 5.79 -2.64
C LEU A 113 10.03 6.80 -1.51
N SER A 114 10.38 6.33 -0.30
CA SER A 114 10.53 7.15 0.89
C SER A 114 11.44 6.47 1.93
N PRO A 115 12.33 7.20 2.63
CA PRO A 115 13.20 6.63 3.66
C PRO A 115 12.47 6.30 4.98
N THR A 116 11.16 6.17 4.97
CA THR A 116 10.30 5.96 6.15
C THR A 116 10.73 4.77 7.00
N VAL A 117 11.08 3.63 6.39
CA VAL A 117 11.52 2.43 7.11
C VAL A 117 12.77 2.68 7.97
N THR A 118 13.75 3.41 7.45
CA THR A 118 14.99 3.73 8.19
C THR A 118 14.70 4.60 9.41
N VAL A 119 13.77 5.54 9.27
CA VAL A 119 13.33 6.42 10.38
C VAL A 119 12.58 5.62 11.43
N ALA A 120 11.70 4.69 11.02
CA ALA A 120 10.99 3.78 11.91
C ALA A 120 11.96 2.90 12.72
N GLN A 121 12.95 2.30 12.04
CA GLN A 121 13.98 1.48 12.69
C GLN A 121 14.78 2.25 13.76
N LYS A 122 15.15 3.50 13.45
CA LYS A 122 15.83 4.37 14.40
C LYS A 122 14.96 4.67 15.62
N ALA A 123 13.70 5.04 15.43
CA ALA A 123 12.78 5.31 16.52
C ALA A 123 12.57 4.08 17.41
N ALA A 124 12.41 2.89 16.80
CA ALA A 124 12.28 1.64 17.55
C ALA A 124 13.53 1.32 18.40
N ALA A 125 14.73 1.53 17.84
CA ALA A 125 15.97 1.31 18.55
C ALA A 125 16.13 2.26 19.75
N ASP A 126 15.65 3.49 19.65
CA ASP A 126 15.68 4.44 20.76
C ASP A 126 14.64 4.09 21.85
N ILE A 127 13.44 3.66 21.49
CA ILE A 127 12.42 3.14 22.43
C ILE A 127 12.97 1.94 23.23
N LYS A 128 13.69 1.04 22.57
CA LYS A 128 14.24 -0.17 23.22
C LYS A 128 15.21 0.13 24.34
N LYS A 129 15.84 1.31 24.40
CA LYS A 129 16.74 1.72 25.48
C LYS A 129 15.99 1.86 26.82
N ASP A 130 14.76 2.41 26.76
CA ASP A 130 13.92 2.64 27.94
C ASP A 130 12.94 1.47 28.19
N TYR A 131 12.63 0.70 27.14
CA TYR A 131 11.74 -0.46 27.15
C TYR A 131 12.46 -1.69 26.58
N PRO A 132 13.38 -2.36 27.35
CA PRO A 132 14.23 -3.44 26.81
C PRO A 132 13.47 -4.64 26.23
N ASP A 133 12.27 -4.91 26.75
CA ASP A 133 11.38 -5.99 26.25
C ASP A 133 10.63 -5.61 24.95
N PHE A 134 10.69 -4.35 24.53
CA PHE A 134 10.04 -3.90 23.31
C PHE A 134 10.85 -4.32 22.07
N ASN A 135 10.28 -5.18 21.27
CA ASN A 135 10.88 -5.72 20.06
C ASN A 135 10.01 -5.34 18.86
N LEU A 136 10.47 -4.38 18.06
CA LEU A 136 9.77 -3.95 16.85
C LEU A 136 10.58 -4.36 15.62
N LEU A 137 9.93 -5.12 14.73
CA LEU A 137 10.43 -5.45 13.41
C LEU A 137 9.75 -4.54 12.37
N ALA A 138 10.53 -3.68 11.73
CA ALA A 138 10.03 -2.80 10.66
C ALA A 138 10.19 -3.47 9.31
N VAL A 139 9.10 -3.61 8.57
CA VAL A 139 9.05 -4.19 7.23
C VAL A 139 9.12 -3.08 6.20
N ASP A 140 10.14 -3.13 5.35
CA ASP A 140 10.13 -2.42 4.07
C ASP A 140 9.23 -3.18 3.11
N SER A 141 8.07 -2.62 2.79
CA SER A 141 7.11 -3.32 1.93
C SER A 141 7.60 -3.50 0.49
N LEU A 142 8.58 -2.72 0.02
CA LEU A 142 8.95 -2.58 -1.40
C LEU A 142 7.72 -2.34 -2.29
N SER A 143 6.73 -1.67 -1.73
CA SER A 143 5.39 -1.48 -2.27
C SER A 143 4.79 -0.17 -1.75
N ALA A 144 3.58 0.11 -2.20
CA ALA A 144 2.69 1.14 -1.69
C ALA A 144 1.23 0.70 -1.89
N THR A 145 0.30 1.51 -1.40
CA THR A 145 -1.13 1.29 -1.54
C THR A 145 -1.54 -0.12 -1.09
N ILE A 146 -2.57 -0.69 -1.68
CA ILE A 146 -3.07 -2.02 -1.30
C ILE A 146 -2.04 -3.15 -1.48
N GLY A 147 -0.92 -2.93 -2.20
CA GLY A 147 0.19 -3.87 -2.25
C GLY A 147 0.91 -3.99 -0.90
N GLN A 148 1.12 -2.87 -0.19
CA GLN A 148 1.54 -2.89 1.22
C GLN A 148 0.42 -3.48 2.09
N GLY A 149 -0.83 -3.11 1.84
CA GLY A 149 -2.02 -3.67 2.52
C GLY A 149 -2.11 -5.19 2.40
N ALA A 150 -1.71 -5.77 1.27
CA ALA A 150 -1.64 -7.22 1.07
C ALA A 150 -0.66 -7.91 2.03
N LEU A 151 0.50 -7.29 2.27
CA LEU A 151 1.48 -7.80 3.24
C LEU A 151 0.94 -7.71 4.68
N VAL A 152 0.26 -6.60 5.02
CA VAL A 152 -0.41 -6.44 6.32
C VAL A 152 -1.48 -7.52 6.52
N ARG A 153 -2.31 -7.80 5.51
CA ARG A 153 -3.34 -8.86 5.55
C ARG A 153 -2.72 -10.26 5.69
N ALA A 154 -1.59 -10.51 5.02
CA ALA A 154 -0.86 -11.78 5.17
C ALA A 154 -0.32 -11.95 6.59
N ALA A 155 0.28 -10.91 7.18
CA ALA A 155 0.73 -10.92 8.57
C ALA A 155 -0.43 -11.06 9.57
N LEU A 156 -1.58 -10.44 9.27
CA LEU A 156 -2.82 -10.59 10.07
C LEU A 156 -3.26 -12.06 10.13
N ARG A 157 -3.25 -12.76 8.99
CA ARG A 157 -3.56 -14.19 8.94
C ARG A 157 -2.62 -14.99 9.83
N LEU A 158 -1.32 -14.77 9.71
CA LEU A 158 -0.30 -15.47 10.51
C LEU A 158 -0.44 -15.16 12.01
N ARG A 159 -0.73 -13.91 12.38
CA ARG A 159 -1.04 -13.53 13.76
C ARG A 159 -2.24 -14.31 14.30
N ASN A 160 -3.30 -14.42 13.52
CA ASN A 160 -4.51 -15.14 13.91
C ASN A 160 -4.29 -16.66 13.97
N GLU A 161 -3.35 -17.20 13.17
CA GLU A 161 -2.88 -18.59 13.25
C GLU A 161 -1.94 -18.83 14.45
N GLY A 162 -1.64 -17.80 15.26
CA GLY A 162 -0.79 -17.90 16.45
C GLY A 162 0.70 -18.02 16.13
N LYS A 163 1.15 -17.56 14.98
CA LYS A 163 2.57 -17.46 14.60
C LYS A 163 3.29 -16.42 15.46
N THR A 164 4.60 -16.51 15.52
CA THR A 164 5.47 -15.49 16.15
C THR A 164 5.67 -14.30 15.24
N VAL A 165 6.12 -13.18 15.80
CA VAL A 165 6.47 -11.98 15.02
C VAL A 165 7.59 -12.28 14.02
N GLN A 166 8.57 -13.13 14.38
CA GLN A 166 9.66 -13.51 13.48
C GLN A 166 9.18 -14.36 12.30
N GLU A 167 8.33 -15.38 12.54
CA GLU A 167 7.72 -16.18 11.46
C GLU A 167 6.91 -15.31 10.49
N ALA A 168 6.18 -14.33 11.02
CA ALA A 168 5.42 -13.39 10.20
C ALA A 168 6.34 -12.45 9.42
N TYR A 169 7.38 -11.92 10.06
CA TYR A 169 8.40 -11.05 9.43
C TYR A 169 9.10 -11.76 8.28
N ASP A 170 9.58 -12.98 8.49
CA ASP A 170 10.28 -13.75 7.47
C ASP A 170 9.36 -14.05 6.27
N TYR A 171 8.11 -14.46 6.55
CA TYR A 171 7.12 -14.71 5.51
C TYR A 171 6.81 -13.49 4.65
N VAL A 172 6.57 -12.32 5.26
CA VAL A 172 6.21 -11.12 4.48
C VAL A 172 7.39 -10.52 3.74
N ASN A 173 8.63 -10.71 4.22
CA ASN A 173 9.84 -10.30 3.52
C ASN A 173 10.12 -11.15 2.27
N ASP A 174 9.67 -12.40 2.24
CA ASP A 174 9.65 -13.23 1.03
C ASP A 174 8.47 -12.83 0.14
N LEU A 175 7.26 -12.80 0.70
CA LEU A 175 6.02 -12.50 -0.03
C LEU A 175 6.08 -11.20 -0.83
N ARG A 176 6.76 -10.16 -0.33
CA ARG A 176 6.83 -8.85 -1.01
C ARG A 176 7.41 -8.92 -2.43
N PHE A 177 8.21 -9.93 -2.76
CA PHE A 177 8.75 -10.16 -4.10
C PHE A 177 7.77 -10.91 -5.01
N HIS A 178 6.75 -11.55 -4.44
CA HIS A 178 5.72 -12.29 -5.16
C HIS A 178 4.47 -11.45 -5.49
N ILE A 179 4.43 -10.19 -5.04
CA ILE A 179 3.34 -9.27 -5.38
C ILE A 179 3.64 -8.62 -6.74
N GLN A 180 2.79 -8.87 -7.69
CA GLN A 180 2.83 -8.32 -9.05
C GLN A 180 2.00 -7.05 -9.14
N TYR A 181 2.37 -6.15 -10.05
CA TYR A 181 1.71 -4.85 -10.25
C TYR A 181 1.60 -4.53 -11.73
N ASP A 182 0.45 -4.03 -12.15
CA ASP A 182 0.30 -3.21 -13.34
C ASP A 182 -0.45 -1.93 -12.97
N ILE A 183 0.26 -0.81 -12.99
CA ILE A 183 -0.23 0.50 -12.60
C ILE A 183 -0.40 1.32 -13.87
N ILE A 184 -1.64 1.54 -14.27
CA ILE A 184 -2.01 2.29 -15.47
C ILE A 184 -2.32 3.72 -15.04
N ALA A 185 -1.34 4.60 -15.19
CA ALA A 185 -1.52 6.00 -14.84
C ALA A 185 -2.29 6.76 -15.93
N ASN A 186 -2.98 7.81 -15.54
CA ASN A 186 -3.64 8.69 -16.50
C ASN A 186 -2.61 9.45 -17.35
N ASP A 187 -1.58 9.97 -16.64
CA ASP A 187 -0.37 10.58 -17.22
C ASP A 187 0.77 10.48 -16.19
N LEU A 188 1.96 10.95 -16.55
CA LEU A 188 3.12 10.97 -15.66
C LEU A 188 3.35 12.30 -14.95
N PHE A 189 2.46 13.27 -15.12
CA PHE A 189 2.64 14.63 -14.61
C PHE A 189 2.82 14.64 -13.07
N TYR A 190 1.93 13.97 -12.36
CA TYR A 190 1.97 13.90 -10.89
C TYR A 190 3.19 13.14 -10.39
N LEU A 191 3.50 11.97 -10.98
CA LEU A 191 4.65 11.15 -10.61
C LEU A 191 5.99 11.88 -10.90
N LYS A 192 6.08 12.58 -12.02
CA LYS A 192 7.23 13.40 -12.38
C LYS A 192 7.43 14.52 -11.38
N ARG A 193 6.38 15.25 -11.08
CA ARG A 193 6.38 16.38 -10.15
C ARG A 193 6.76 15.93 -8.73
N GLY A 194 6.26 14.77 -8.31
CA GLY A 194 6.57 14.15 -7.03
C GLY A 194 7.98 13.54 -6.94
N GLY A 195 8.68 13.35 -8.07
CA GLY A 195 10.01 12.74 -8.11
C GLY A 195 10.05 11.25 -7.75
N ARG A 196 8.93 10.51 -7.86
CA ARG A 196 8.81 9.09 -7.47
C ARG A 196 8.84 8.11 -8.65
N VAL A 197 9.22 8.57 -9.84
CA VAL A 197 9.50 7.72 -11.00
C VAL A 197 10.94 7.89 -11.44
N SER A 198 11.68 6.80 -11.51
CA SER A 198 13.13 6.83 -11.78
C SER A 198 13.50 7.01 -13.25
N THR A 199 12.60 6.80 -14.22
CA THR A 199 12.93 6.81 -15.65
C THR A 199 11.94 7.64 -16.48
N ILE A 200 11.91 8.96 -16.24
CA ILE A 200 11.01 9.86 -16.99
C ILE A 200 11.61 10.34 -18.31
N ALA A 201 12.92 10.26 -18.50
CA ALA A 201 13.63 10.87 -19.64
C ALA A 201 13.12 10.45 -21.03
N ALA A 202 12.48 9.30 -21.15
CA ALA A 202 11.94 8.78 -22.43
C ALA A 202 10.43 9.06 -22.65
N VAL A 203 9.74 9.71 -21.71
CA VAL A 203 8.27 9.90 -21.75
C VAL A 203 7.89 11.39 -21.87
N ALA A 204 8.88 12.29 -22.04
CA ALA A 204 8.66 13.71 -22.24
C ALA A 204 8.04 13.99 -23.62
N GLY A 205 6.74 13.89 -23.69
CA GLY A 205 5.93 14.28 -24.85
C GLY A 205 4.47 14.01 -24.53
N SER A 206 3.65 15.05 -24.46
CA SER A 206 2.19 14.96 -24.31
C SER A 206 1.56 14.34 -25.56
N LEU A 207 1.67 13.03 -25.71
CA LEU A 207 0.83 12.32 -26.67
C LEU A 207 -0.52 12.09 -26.01
N LEU A 208 -1.50 12.87 -26.45
CA LEU A 208 -2.90 12.72 -26.06
C LEU A 208 -3.30 11.23 -26.14
N GLN A 209 -3.90 10.70 -25.07
CA GLN A 209 -4.36 9.32 -24.94
C GLN A 209 -3.31 8.21 -24.71
N VAL A 210 -2.01 8.54 -24.49
CA VAL A 210 -1.04 7.53 -24.08
C VAL A 210 -1.15 7.30 -22.57
N LYS A 211 -1.37 6.05 -22.18
CA LYS A 211 -1.40 5.59 -20.78
C LYS A 211 -0.09 4.90 -20.45
N PRO A 212 0.74 5.49 -19.58
CA PRO A 212 1.93 4.80 -19.10
C PRO A 212 1.52 3.66 -18.17
N VAL A 213 2.20 2.53 -18.33
CA VAL A 213 2.08 1.37 -17.44
C VAL A 213 3.35 1.25 -16.62
N LEU A 214 3.18 1.21 -15.31
CA LEU A 214 4.28 1.14 -14.35
C LEU A 214 4.18 -0.14 -13.52
N THR A 215 5.32 -0.54 -12.98
CA THR A 215 5.42 -1.61 -11.98
C THR A 215 6.41 -1.23 -10.88
N PHE A 216 6.46 -1.99 -9.80
CA PHE A 216 7.56 -1.94 -8.85
C PHE A 216 8.66 -2.89 -9.28
N ASN A 217 9.91 -2.41 -9.32
CA ASN A 217 11.07 -3.30 -9.45
C ASN A 217 11.45 -3.92 -8.08
N ASN A 218 12.48 -4.79 -8.08
CA ASN A 218 12.91 -5.47 -6.85
C ASN A 218 13.58 -4.55 -5.81
N GLU A 219 13.93 -3.31 -6.19
CA GLU A 219 14.39 -2.27 -5.27
C GLU A 219 13.20 -1.45 -4.69
N GLY A 220 11.95 -1.80 -5.02
CA GLY A 220 10.76 -1.06 -4.61
C GLY A 220 10.61 0.31 -5.26
N LYS A 221 11.25 0.56 -6.40
CA LYS A 221 11.11 1.77 -7.20
C LYS A 221 10.04 1.60 -8.27
N LEU A 222 9.30 2.68 -8.55
CA LEU A 222 8.39 2.70 -9.69
C LEU A 222 9.18 2.88 -11.00
N VAL A 223 8.93 1.97 -11.94
CA VAL A 223 9.52 1.98 -13.28
C VAL A 223 8.42 1.91 -14.33
N VAL A 224 8.60 2.65 -15.43
CA VAL A 224 7.70 2.59 -16.60
C VAL A 224 8.10 1.39 -17.45
N VAL A 225 7.17 0.47 -17.65
CA VAL A 225 7.42 -0.78 -18.40
C VAL A 225 6.74 -0.82 -19.76
N ASP A 226 5.66 -0.03 -19.95
CA ASP A 226 4.96 0.04 -21.23
C ASP A 226 4.25 1.39 -21.41
N LYS A 227 3.77 1.65 -22.62
CA LYS A 227 2.96 2.79 -23.02
C LYS A 227 1.84 2.34 -23.94
N CYS A 228 0.62 2.38 -23.45
CA CYS A 228 -0.55 1.93 -24.19
C CYS A 228 -1.38 3.09 -24.74
N ARG A 229 -1.97 2.94 -25.91
CA ARG A 229 -2.95 3.89 -26.42
C ARG A 229 -4.34 3.51 -25.89
N GLY A 230 -4.81 4.26 -24.89
CA GLY A 230 -6.11 4.07 -24.25
C GLY A 230 -6.15 2.93 -23.21
N MET A 231 -7.16 2.99 -22.33
CA MET A 231 -7.33 2.05 -21.21
C MET A 231 -7.54 0.60 -21.66
N LYS A 232 -8.34 0.37 -22.73
CA LYS A 232 -8.63 -1.00 -23.23
C LYS A 232 -7.35 -1.78 -23.57
N LYS A 233 -6.38 -1.12 -24.25
CA LYS A 233 -5.11 -1.76 -24.59
C LYS A 233 -4.25 -2.01 -23.36
N ALA A 234 -4.26 -1.07 -22.41
CA ALA A 234 -3.55 -1.24 -21.13
C ALA A 234 -4.13 -2.41 -20.31
N PHE A 235 -5.46 -2.54 -20.25
CA PHE A 235 -6.12 -3.67 -19.57
C PHE A 235 -5.79 -5.02 -20.24
N ALA A 236 -5.80 -5.07 -21.57
CA ALA A 236 -5.38 -6.29 -22.28
C ALA A 236 -3.91 -6.68 -21.97
N GLY A 237 -3.03 -5.68 -21.83
CA GLY A 237 -1.64 -5.89 -21.37
C GLY A 237 -1.56 -6.44 -19.97
N ALA A 238 -2.34 -5.87 -19.03
CA ALA A 238 -2.41 -6.34 -17.65
C ALA A 238 -2.90 -7.80 -17.57
N LEU A 239 -3.94 -8.15 -18.32
CA LEU A 239 -4.44 -9.53 -18.38
C LEU A 239 -3.39 -10.50 -18.95
N ALA A 240 -2.68 -10.10 -20.01
CA ALA A 240 -1.59 -10.91 -20.57
C ALA A 240 -0.43 -11.10 -19.57
N LYS A 241 -0.13 -10.09 -18.76
CA LYS A 241 0.85 -10.21 -17.68
C LYS A 241 0.37 -11.15 -16.56
N MET A 242 -0.92 -11.07 -16.20
CA MET A 242 -1.53 -12.01 -15.26
C MET A 242 -1.55 -13.45 -15.76
N GLU A 243 -1.59 -13.69 -17.09
CA GLU A 243 -1.42 -15.02 -17.66
C GLU A 243 0.01 -15.53 -17.56
N LYS A 244 0.98 -14.63 -17.77
CA LYS A 244 2.40 -14.96 -17.66
C LYS A 244 2.81 -15.22 -16.20
N TYR A 245 2.23 -14.49 -15.26
CA TYR A 245 2.46 -14.59 -13.82
C TYR A 245 1.10 -14.84 -13.11
N PRO A 246 0.57 -16.06 -13.22
CA PRO A 246 -0.80 -16.33 -12.82
C PRO A 246 -1.02 -16.09 -11.31
N PRO A 247 -2.20 -15.56 -10.97
CA PRO A 247 -2.59 -15.43 -9.57
C PRO A 247 -2.63 -16.80 -8.90
N VAL A 248 -2.05 -16.89 -7.69
CA VAL A 248 -2.15 -18.12 -6.91
C VAL A 248 -3.58 -18.30 -6.40
N GLU A 249 -4.10 -19.54 -6.50
CA GLU A 249 -5.47 -19.87 -6.05
C GLU A 249 -5.63 -19.73 -4.53
N GLU A 250 -4.57 -20.05 -3.79
CA GLU A 250 -4.58 -19.95 -2.34
C GLU A 250 -4.72 -18.49 -1.89
N ASN A 251 -5.87 -18.21 -1.31
CA ASN A 251 -6.30 -16.88 -0.82
C ASN A 251 -6.61 -15.84 -1.90
N ARG A 252 -6.58 -16.15 -3.20
CA ARG A 252 -7.01 -15.32 -4.34
C ARG A 252 -6.82 -13.81 -4.14
N LEU A 253 -5.59 -13.43 -3.78
CA LEU A 253 -5.25 -12.05 -3.47
C LEU A 253 -5.09 -11.26 -4.76
N ILE A 254 -6.20 -10.75 -5.28
CA ILE A 254 -6.22 -9.80 -6.39
C ILE A 254 -7.00 -8.58 -5.97
N TRP A 255 -6.36 -7.45 -6.10
CA TRP A 255 -6.96 -6.14 -5.84
C TRP A 255 -6.86 -5.25 -7.05
N ILE A 256 -7.88 -4.43 -7.22
CA ILE A 256 -7.83 -3.28 -8.10
C ILE A 256 -7.93 -2.04 -7.21
N VAL A 257 -6.98 -1.12 -7.36
CA VAL A 257 -7.02 0.16 -6.68
C VAL A 257 -7.07 1.27 -7.72
N HIS A 258 -7.90 2.29 -7.48
CA HIS A 258 -8.09 3.39 -8.41
C HIS A 258 -7.99 4.76 -7.74
N THR A 259 -7.72 5.79 -8.54
CA THR A 259 -7.69 7.19 -8.13
C THR A 259 -8.91 7.92 -8.70
N ASP A 260 -10.08 7.65 -8.08
CA ASP A 260 -11.39 8.14 -8.52
C ASP A 260 -11.67 7.85 -10.02
N ALA A 261 -11.45 6.57 -10.39
CA ALA A 261 -11.70 5.98 -11.70
C ALA A 261 -12.50 4.67 -11.53
N GLU A 262 -13.59 4.74 -10.77
CA GLU A 262 -14.36 3.58 -10.33
C GLU A 262 -14.92 2.78 -11.51
N LYS A 263 -15.38 3.49 -12.56
CA LYS A 263 -15.89 2.83 -13.76
C LYS A 263 -14.82 1.98 -14.44
N GLU A 264 -13.65 2.54 -14.68
CA GLU A 264 -12.51 1.84 -15.30
C GLU A 264 -12.02 0.68 -14.42
N ALA A 265 -12.01 0.86 -13.09
CA ALA A 265 -11.67 -0.19 -12.14
C ALA A 265 -12.66 -1.36 -12.21
N ASN A 266 -13.96 -1.08 -12.26
CA ASN A 266 -14.99 -2.10 -12.39
C ASN A 266 -14.97 -2.78 -13.77
N ASP A 267 -14.67 -2.05 -14.86
CA ASP A 267 -14.48 -2.63 -16.19
C ASP A 267 -13.34 -3.66 -16.18
N LEU A 268 -12.19 -3.34 -15.53
CA LEU A 268 -11.07 -4.28 -15.37
C LEU A 268 -11.45 -5.46 -14.47
N ALA A 269 -12.16 -5.23 -13.37
CA ALA A 269 -12.65 -6.29 -12.49
C ALA A 269 -13.54 -7.29 -13.22
N ALA A 270 -14.45 -6.80 -14.07
CA ALA A 270 -15.31 -7.66 -14.89
C ALA A 270 -14.50 -8.53 -15.86
N MET A 271 -13.47 -7.96 -16.52
CA MET A 271 -12.60 -8.70 -17.43
C MET A 271 -11.81 -9.81 -16.69
N ILE A 272 -11.34 -9.53 -15.48
CA ILE A 272 -10.65 -10.51 -14.63
C ILE A 272 -11.62 -11.61 -14.18
N THR A 273 -12.83 -11.23 -13.78
CA THR A 273 -13.88 -12.17 -13.36
C THR A 273 -14.27 -13.12 -14.49
N GLU A 274 -14.46 -12.58 -15.71
CA GLU A 274 -14.78 -13.39 -16.90
C GLU A 274 -13.67 -14.42 -17.18
N ARG A 275 -12.40 -14.05 -16.99
CA ARG A 275 -11.26 -14.89 -17.36
C ARG A 275 -10.86 -15.92 -16.31
N TRP A 276 -10.92 -15.58 -15.02
CA TRP A 276 -10.46 -16.44 -13.91
C TRP A 276 -11.57 -16.91 -12.96
N GLY A 277 -12.82 -16.48 -13.18
CA GLY A 277 -13.97 -16.97 -12.43
C GLY A 277 -14.06 -16.46 -10.98
N PHE A 278 -13.35 -15.38 -10.61
CA PHE A 278 -13.45 -14.73 -9.30
C PHE A 278 -13.38 -13.21 -9.44
N GLN A 279 -14.06 -12.52 -8.56
CA GLN A 279 -14.12 -11.06 -8.58
C GLN A 279 -13.00 -10.48 -7.71
N PRO A 280 -12.17 -9.58 -8.25
CA PRO A 280 -11.19 -8.83 -7.47
C PRO A 280 -11.86 -7.89 -6.46
N ASP A 281 -11.18 -7.62 -5.34
CA ASP A 281 -11.55 -6.52 -4.47
C ASP A 281 -11.19 -5.19 -5.14
N VAL A 282 -12.16 -4.26 -5.23
CA VAL A 282 -11.95 -2.91 -5.79
C VAL A 282 -11.90 -1.92 -4.63
N THR A 283 -10.86 -1.08 -4.60
CA THR A 283 -10.65 -0.08 -3.55
C THR A 283 -10.16 1.25 -4.13
N ILE A 284 -10.27 2.32 -3.35
CA ILE A 284 -9.79 3.65 -3.73
C ILE A 284 -8.44 3.93 -3.08
N MET A 285 -7.56 4.60 -3.82
CA MET A 285 -6.21 4.98 -3.38
C MET A 285 -6.28 6.18 -2.44
N GLY A 286 -5.55 6.13 -1.33
CA GLY A 286 -5.49 7.20 -0.34
C GLY A 286 -4.81 8.48 -0.84
N PRO A 287 -4.98 9.59 -0.11
CA PRO A 287 -4.51 10.91 -0.54
C PRO A 287 -2.99 11.02 -0.64
N VAL A 288 -2.24 10.31 0.20
CA VAL A 288 -0.77 10.36 0.15
C VAL A 288 -0.26 9.76 -1.17
N ILE A 289 -0.70 8.58 -1.53
CA ILE A 289 -0.30 7.94 -2.79
C ILE A 289 -0.96 8.68 -3.96
N GLY A 290 -2.23 9.07 -3.83
CA GLY A 290 -2.99 9.82 -4.83
C GLY A 290 -2.35 11.15 -5.22
N SER A 291 -1.69 11.85 -4.28
CA SER A 291 -0.93 13.08 -4.54
C SER A 291 0.19 12.88 -5.58
N HIS A 292 0.76 11.68 -5.64
CA HIS A 292 1.85 11.35 -6.56
C HIS A 292 1.36 10.68 -7.85
N VAL A 293 0.26 9.92 -7.80
CA VAL A 293 -0.28 9.21 -8.96
C VAL A 293 -1.22 10.10 -9.77
N GLY A 294 -1.95 10.99 -9.10
CA GLY A 294 -2.98 11.84 -9.71
C GLY A 294 -4.28 11.09 -10.00
N PRO A 295 -5.35 11.82 -10.39
CA PRO A 295 -6.66 11.23 -10.65
C PRO A 295 -6.71 10.42 -11.94
N GLY A 296 -7.58 9.42 -12.01
CA GLY A 296 -7.86 8.64 -13.21
C GLY A 296 -6.93 7.46 -13.47
N ALA A 297 -6.13 7.04 -12.48
CA ALA A 297 -5.31 5.84 -12.57
C ALA A 297 -6.07 4.61 -12.08
N VAL A 298 -5.70 3.44 -12.62
CA VAL A 298 -6.16 2.12 -12.19
C VAL A 298 -4.96 1.20 -12.08
N ALA A 299 -4.86 0.48 -10.97
CA ALA A 299 -3.82 -0.53 -10.81
C ALA A 299 -4.43 -1.88 -10.44
N VAL A 300 -3.93 -2.95 -11.04
CA VAL A 300 -4.18 -4.32 -10.60
C VAL A 300 -2.95 -4.84 -9.86
N ILE A 301 -3.18 -5.48 -8.74
CA ILE A 301 -2.16 -5.98 -7.82
C ILE A 301 -2.55 -7.41 -7.44
N TRP A 302 -1.63 -8.36 -7.61
CA TRP A 302 -1.92 -9.76 -7.30
C TRP A 302 -0.69 -10.52 -6.80
N LYS A 303 -0.94 -11.59 -6.06
CA LYS A 303 0.11 -12.53 -5.67
C LYS A 303 0.30 -13.58 -6.77
N SER A 304 1.54 -13.81 -7.18
CA SER A 304 1.96 -14.90 -8.07
C SER A 304 2.88 -15.88 -7.32
N ALA A 305 3.05 -17.09 -7.86
CA ALA A 305 4.07 -18.03 -7.38
C ALA A 305 5.48 -17.56 -7.76
N GLU A 306 5.59 -16.87 -8.89
CA GLU A 306 6.86 -16.35 -9.41
C GLU A 306 7.23 -15.04 -8.72
N VAL A 307 8.52 -14.84 -8.50
CA VAL A 307 9.07 -13.55 -8.09
C VAL A 307 8.90 -12.56 -9.24
N ARG A 308 8.53 -11.31 -8.92
CA ARG A 308 8.46 -10.26 -9.93
C ARG A 308 9.82 -10.05 -10.58
N THR A 309 9.80 -9.90 -11.88
CA THR A 309 10.98 -9.55 -12.69
C THR A 309 10.94 -8.06 -12.98
N GLU A 310 12.12 -7.43 -13.07
CA GLU A 310 12.26 -6.04 -13.45
C GLU A 310 11.68 -5.72 -14.82
#